data_69540e633e3a1eb9206bd4312ee3c84c
#
_entry.id   69540e633e3a1eb9206bd4312ee3c84c
#
_cell.length_a   1.000
_cell.length_b   1.000
_cell.length_c   1.000
_cell.angle_alpha   90.00
_cell.angle_beta   90.00
_cell.angle_gamma   90.00
#
_symmetry.space_group_name_H-M   'P 1'
#
loop_
_entity.id
_entity.type
_entity.pdbx_description
1 polymer ?
#
loop_
_entity_poly.entity_id
_entity_poly.type
_entity_poly.pdbx_seq_one_letter_code
_entity_poly.pdbx_strand_id
1 'polypeptide(L)'
;RIYVGFNVQGRDVASVVEEIQDKLAEQVTLPTGYYFTYGGQFENLQKATDRLLIAVPIALLLIFILLYFTFHSFKEAVLVYTAIPMSAIGGVFALLLRDMPFSISAGVGFIALFGVAVLNGIVLISTFNRLEKEGWNEIIPRIIEGAKTRLRPVLMTASVASLGFLPMALSTSAGAEVQKPLATVVIGGLISATALTLFVLPLLYLVFMRSHKPPKNNKMKAITPVLLLFVFLGFSQNSKAQNPINVDRAIEIALENNSKIDVSYSVQD
;
A
#
# COMPACT_ATOMS: atom_id res chain seq x y z
N ARG A 1 -23.84 10.26 29.54
CA ARG A 1 -23.39 10.26 28.15
C ARG A 1 -24.63 10.18 27.24
N ILE A 2 -24.70 11.04 26.24
CA ILE A 2 -25.75 11.01 25.22
C ILE A 2 -25.08 10.55 23.92
N TYR A 3 -25.69 9.55 23.26
CA TYR A 3 -25.21 9.02 21.99
C TYR A 3 -26.16 9.43 20.87
N VAL A 4 -25.65 10.04 19.84
CA VAL A 4 -26.37 10.33 18.60
C VAL A 4 -25.72 9.48 17.49
N GLY A 5 -26.46 8.50 16.96
CA GLY A 5 -26.01 7.62 15.91
C GLY A 5 -26.61 8.05 14.56
N PHE A 6 -25.77 8.04 13.51
CA PHE A 6 -26.21 8.29 12.14
C PHE A 6 -25.42 7.42 11.17
N ASN A 7 -26.00 7.12 10.02
CA ASN A 7 -25.35 6.41 8.94
C ASN A 7 -25.10 7.36 7.76
N VAL A 8 -23.89 7.31 7.23
CA VAL A 8 -23.51 8.10 6.06
C VAL A 8 -23.83 7.30 4.78
N GLN A 9 -24.52 7.91 3.81
CA GLN A 9 -24.79 7.34 2.50
C GLN A 9 -24.40 8.34 1.41
N GLY A 10 -23.73 7.87 0.35
CA GLY A 10 -23.38 8.66 -0.82
C GLY A 10 -22.23 9.67 -0.63
N ARG A 11 -21.64 9.75 0.56
CA ARG A 11 -20.49 10.63 0.86
C ARG A 11 -19.44 9.89 1.69
N ASP A 12 -18.24 10.42 1.73
CA ASP A 12 -17.18 9.93 2.60
C ASP A 12 -17.44 10.25 4.07
N VAL A 13 -17.18 9.27 4.95
CA VAL A 13 -17.42 9.40 6.39
C VAL A 13 -16.57 10.50 7.02
N ALA A 14 -15.30 10.66 6.57
CA ALA A 14 -14.42 11.68 7.13
C ALA A 14 -14.93 13.08 6.84
N SER A 15 -15.30 13.36 5.58
CA SER A 15 -15.82 14.67 5.15
C SER A 15 -17.14 15.06 5.84
N VAL A 16 -18.00 14.08 6.12
CA VAL A 16 -19.24 14.33 6.85
C VAL A 16 -18.99 14.63 8.32
N VAL A 17 -18.06 13.91 8.95
CA VAL A 17 -17.74 14.15 10.36
C VAL A 17 -17.02 15.49 10.54
N GLU A 18 -16.12 15.89 9.62
CA GLU A 18 -15.48 17.21 9.63
C GLU A 18 -16.54 18.32 9.51
N GLU A 19 -17.48 18.20 8.58
CA GLU A 19 -18.58 19.17 8.45
C GLU A 19 -19.46 19.25 9.72
N ILE A 20 -19.71 18.11 10.37
CA ILE A 20 -20.42 18.07 11.65
C ILE A 20 -19.60 18.72 12.76
N GLN A 21 -18.30 18.51 12.81
CA GLN A 21 -17.42 19.14 13.80
C GLN A 21 -17.43 20.66 13.68
N ASP A 22 -17.31 21.16 12.45
CA ASP A 22 -17.33 22.60 12.17
C ASP A 22 -18.68 23.22 12.57
N LYS A 23 -19.80 22.61 12.16
CA LYS A 23 -21.14 23.08 12.53
C LYS A 23 -21.43 23.04 14.02
N LEU A 24 -20.99 21.98 14.70
CA LEU A 24 -21.14 21.88 16.14
C LEU A 24 -20.29 22.89 16.91
N ALA A 25 -19.08 23.20 16.42
CA ALA A 25 -18.22 24.22 16.99
C ALA A 25 -18.83 25.63 16.86
N GLU A 26 -19.55 25.90 15.75
CA GLU A 26 -20.18 27.20 15.51
C GLU A 26 -21.53 27.36 16.24
N GLN A 27 -22.33 26.29 16.32
CA GLN A 27 -23.74 26.37 16.73
C GLN A 27 -24.02 25.91 18.17
N VAL A 28 -23.10 25.16 18.78
CA VAL A 28 -23.33 24.57 20.10
C VAL A 28 -22.25 25.01 21.10
N THR A 29 -22.67 25.83 22.05
CA THR A 29 -21.83 26.18 23.19
C THR A 29 -22.00 25.14 24.31
N LEU A 30 -20.97 24.33 24.57
CA LEU A 30 -21.01 23.33 25.62
C LEU A 30 -20.77 23.98 27.02
N PRO A 31 -21.53 23.56 28.07
CA PRO A 31 -21.18 23.90 29.42
C PRO A 31 -19.81 23.37 29.85
N THR A 32 -19.21 24.00 30.86
CA THR A 32 -17.90 23.59 31.38
C THR A 32 -17.91 22.12 31.82
N GLY A 33 -16.96 21.32 31.30
CA GLY A 33 -16.85 19.89 31.61
C GLY A 33 -17.51 18.95 30.59
N TYR A 34 -18.18 19.49 29.55
CA TYR A 34 -18.73 18.70 28.45
C TYR A 34 -17.83 18.80 27.23
N TYR A 35 -17.74 17.68 26.51
CA TYR A 35 -16.98 17.62 25.25
C TYR A 35 -17.62 16.62 24.29
N PHE A 36 -17.42 16.85 23.00
CA PHE A 36 -17.83 15.93 21.95
C PHE A 36 -16.79 14.83 21.79
N THR A 37 -17.26 13.61 21.56
CA THR A 37 -16.44 12.46 21.19
C THR A 37 -17.02 11.85 19.95
N TYR A 38 -16.19 11.68 18.93
CA TYR A 38 -16.57 11.07 17.66
C TYR A 38 -16.06 9.63 17.64
N GLY A 39 -16.96 8.66 17.53
CA GLY A 39 -16.65 7.23 17.62
C GLY A 39 -17.12 6.45 16.39
N GLY A 40 -17.09 5.14 16.50
CA GLY A 40 -17.55 4.21 15.46
C GLY A 40 -16.61 4.12 14.26
N GLN A 41 -17.17 4.20 13.07
CA GLN A 41 -16.39 4.08 11.83
C GLN A 41 -15.33 5.18 11.68
N PHE A 42 -15.61 6.39 12.11
CA PHE A 42 -14.68 7.52 12.06
C PHE A 42 -13.43 7.28 12.91
N GLU A 43 -13.60 6.80 14.15
CA GLU A 43 -12.46 6.48 15.03
C GLU A 43 -11.58 5.37 14.43
N ASN A 44 -12.20 4.34 13.84
CA ASN A 44 -11.47 3.28 13.15
C ASN A 44 -10.72 3.80 11.93
N LEU A 45 -11.31 4.73 11.18
CA LEU A 45 -10.73 5.39 10.03
C LEU A 45 -9.50 6.21 10.45
N GLN A 46 -9.61 6.97 11.51
CA GLN A 46 -8.51 7.77 12.05
C GLN A 46 -7.34 6.89 12.51
N LYS A 47 -7.62 5.85 13.30
CA LYS A 47 -6.59 4.89 13.74
C LYS A 47 -5.91 4.17 12.56
N ALA A 48 -6.65 3.85 11.51
CA ALA A 48 -6.08 3.21 10.33
C ALA A 48 -5.23 4.19 9.50
N THR A 49 -5.64 5.46 9.40
CA THR A 49 -4.84 6.52 8.77
C THR A 49 -3.53 6.74 9.51
N ASP A 50 -3.55 6.82 10.83
CA ASP A 50 -2.33 6.97 11.65
C ASP A 50 -1.36 5.79 11.44
N ARG A 51 -1.89 4.58 11.35
CA ARG A 51 -1.08 3.39 11.04
C ARG A 51 -0.48 3.45 9.63
N LEU A 52 -1.23 3.92 8.63
CA LEU A 52 -0.72 4.09 7.26
C LEU A 52 0.38 5.15 7.19
N LEU A 53 0.25 6.26 7.92
CA LEU A 53 1.28 7.30 7.98
C LEU A 53 2.63 6.79 8.49
N ILE A 54 2.62 5.75 9.31
CA ILE A 54 3.85 5.09 9.78
C ILE A 54 4.26 3.95 8.82
N ALA A 55 3.30 3.15 8.38
CA ALA A 55 3.59 1.96 7.58
C ALA A 55 4.15 2.30 6.19
N VAL A 56 3.64 3.37 5.53
CA VAL A 56 4.09 3.75 4.18
C VAL A 56 5.56 4.18 4.17
N PRO A 57 6.04 5.10 5.02
CA PRO A 57 7.46 5.45 5.05
C PRO A 57 8.37 4.27 5.39
N ILE A 58 7.97 3.41 6.32
CA ILE A 58 8.74 2.20 6.67
C ILE A 58 8.84 1.26 5.47
N ALA A 59 7.72 1.02 4.77
CA ALA A 59 7.71 0.18 3.57
C ALA A 59 8.60 0.76 2.46
N LEU A 60 8.54 2.08 2.23
CA LEU A 60 9.37 2.77 1.24
C LEU A 60 10.85 2.68 1.58
N LEU A 61 11.21 2.85 2.84
CA LEU A 61 12.59 2.71 3.32
C LEU A 61 13.09 1.28 3.14
N LEU A 62 12.27 0.30 3.50
CA LEU A 62 12.60 -1.11 3.33
C LEU A 62 12.79 -1.49 1.86
N ILE A 63 11.91 -1.01 0.97
CA ILE A 63 12.06 -1.18 -0.47
C ILE A 63 13.39 -0.60 -0.95
N PHE A 64 13.75 0.62 -0.50
CA PHE A 64 15.02 1.24 -0.89
C PHE A 64 16.24 0.43 -0.43
N ILE A 65 16.22 -0.07 0.81
CA ILE A 65 17.27 -0.92 1.36
C ILE A 65 17.40 -2.21 0.53
N LEU A 66 16.29 -2.87 0.22
CA LEU A 66 16.29 -4.09 -0.60
C LEU A 66 16.83 -3.83 -2.01
N LEU A 67 16.47 -2.70 -2.62
CA LEU A 67 17.01 -2.28 -3.92
C LEU A 67 18.53 -2.09 -3.87
N TYR A 68 19.01 -1.43 -2.83
CA TYR A 68 20.45 -1.24 -2.64
C TYR A 68 21.19 -2.56 -2.49
N PHE A 69 20.65 -3.51 -1.71
CA PHE A 69 21.25 -4.84 -1.60
C PHE A 69 21.16 -5.66 -2.89
N THR A 70 20.14 -5.46 -3.71
CA THR A 70 19.96 -6.16 -4.97
C THR A 70 20.98 -5.72 -6.01
N PHE A 71 21.17 -4.41 -6.15
CA PHE A 71 22.04 -3.85 -7.20
C PHE A 71 23.47 -3.57 -6.73
N HIS A 72 23.71 -3.47 -5.42
CA HIS A 72 24.99 -3.03 -4.84
C HIS A 72 25.45 -1.66 -5.39
N SER A 73 24.52 -0.87 -5.91
CA SER A 73 24.74 0.42 -6.54
C SER A 73 23.65 1.40 -6.10
N PHE A 74 24.07 2.47 -5.43
CA PHE A 74 23.16 3.52 -5.00
C PHE A 74 22.43 4.16 -6.18
N LYS A 75 23.13 4.34 -7.32
CA LYS A 75 22.56 4.96 -8.52
C LYS A 75 21.46 4.11 -9.14
N GLU A 76 21.67 2.79 -9.25
CA GLU A 76 20.67 1.87 -9.77
C GLU A 76 19.47 1.74 -8.81
N ALA A 77 19.73 1.71 -7.50
CA ALA A 77 18.67 1.70 -6.51
C ALA A 77 17.79 2.94 -6.58
N VAL A 78 18.39 4.16 -6.64
CA VAL A 78 17.66 5.41 -6.80
C VAL A 78 16.88 5.42 -8.11
N LEU A 79 17.48 4.94 -9.20
CA LEU A 79 16.87 4.92 -10.51
C LEU A 79 15.61 4.05 -10.54
N VAL A 80 15.65 2.85 -9.95
CA VAL A 80 14.46 2.00 -9.82
C VAL A 80 13.45 2.62 -8.85
N TYR A 81 13.92 3.25 -7.79
CA TYR A 81 13.06 3.91 -6.80
C TYR A 81 12.22 5.06 -7.40
N THR A 82 12.69 5.72 -8.46
CA THR A 82 11.89 6.74 -9.18
C THR A 82 10.61 6.18 -9.82
N ALA A 83 10.48 4.86 -9.98
CA ALA A 83 9.24 4.24 -10.43
C ALA A 83 8.08 4.44 -9.44
N ILE A 84 8.38 4.61 -8.13
CA ILE A 84 7.37 4.79 -7.09
C ILE A 84 6.57 6.09 -7.29
N PRO A 85 7.18 7.30 -7.29
CA PRO A 85 6.42 8.54 -7.50
C PRO A 85 5.72 8.56 -8.86
N MET A 86 6.30 7.95 -9.88
CA MET A 86 5.68 7.88 -11.20
C MET A 86 4.43 7.01 -11.20
N SER A 87 4.44 5.88 -10.49
CA SER A 87 3.24 5.04 -10.33
C SER A 87 2.18 5.75 -9.46
N ALA A 88 2.60 6.50 -8.45
CA ALA A 88 1.70 7.26 -7.59
C ALA A 88 0.88 8.29 -8.38
N ILE A 89 1.52 9.01 -9.31
CA ILE A 89 0.84 9.98 -10.17
C ILE A 89 -0.34 9.32 -10.91
N GLY A 90 -0.15 8.12 -11.48
CA GLY A 90 -1.21 7.40 -12.18
C GLY A 90 -2.34 6.94 -11.27
N GLY A 91 -2.02 6.51 -10.05
CA GLY A 91 -3.01 6.14 -9.04
C GLY A 91 -3.87 7.32 -8.60
N VAL A 92 -3.23 8.48 -8.33
CA VAL A 92 -3.93 9.72 -7.98
C VAL A 92 -4.82 10.20 -9.14
N PHE A 93 -4.28 10.18 -10.36
CA PHE A 93 -5.03 10.59 -11.54
C PHE A 93 -6.27 9.70 -11.80
N ALA A 94 -6.14 8.39 -11.55
CA ALA A 94 -7.27 7.46 -11.67
C ALA A 94 -8.37 7.72 -10.62
N LEU A 95 -8.01 8.09 -9.38
CA LEU A 95 -8.97 8.50 -8.36
C LEU A 95 -9.70 9.79 -8.78
N LEU A 96 -8.95 10.78 -9.27
CA LEU A 96 -9.51 12.05 -9.74
C LEU A 96 -10.47 11.85 -10.92
N LEU A 97 -10.12 11.02 -11.91
CA LEU A 97 -10.97 10.72 -13.06
C LEU A 97 -12.29 10.03 -12.67
N ARG A 98 -12.31 9.35 -11.53
CA ARG A 98 -13.51 8.64 -11.03
C ARG A 98 -14.21 9.37 -9.89
N ASP A 99 -13.78 10.59 -9.58
CA ASP A 99 -14.36 11.42 -8.52
C ASP A 99 -14.40 10.70 -7.15
N MET A 100 -13.33 9.92 -6.86
CA MET A 100 -13.22 9.15 -5.64
C MET A 100 -12.29 9.85 -4.63
N PRO A 101 -12.71 10.00 -3.35
CA PRO A 101 -11.85 10.55 -2.32
C PRO A 101 -10.71 9.59 -1.99
N PHE A 102 -9.63 10.14 -1.46
CA PHE A 102 -8.53 9.33 -0.94
C PHE A 102 -8.99 8.60 0.33
N SER A 103 -9.11 7.28 0.23
CA SER A 103 -9.53 6.41 1.33
C SER A 103 -8.37 5.55 1.82
N ILE A 104 -8.53 4.92 2.99
CA ILE A 104 -7.57 3.94 3.53
C ILE A 104 -7.31 2.82 2.54
N SER A 105 -8.36 2.34 1.88
CA SER A 105 -8.26 1.30 0.86
C SER A 105 -7.43 1.76 -0.34
N ALA A 106 -7.57 3.02 -0.75
CA ALA A 106 -6.70 3.62 -1.77
C ALA A 106 -5.23 3.62 -1.29
N GLY A 107 -4.98 3.98 -0.03
CA GLY A 107 -3.64 3.92 0.58
C GLY A 107 -3.01 2.52 0.54
N VAL A 108 -3.78 1.49 0.87
CA VAL A 108 -3.35 0.09 0.72
C VAL A 108 -3.07 -0.25 -0.75
N GLY A 109 -3.92 0.24 -1.67
CA GLY A 109 -3.72 0.12 -3.11
C GLY A 109 -2.39 0.72 -3.58
N PHE A 110 -1.99 1.88 -3.05
CA PHE A 110 -0.69 2.49 -3.35
C PHE A 110 0.48 1.63 -2.87
N ILE A 111 0.41 1.02 -1.68
CA ILE A 111 1.48 0.12 -1.19
C ILE A 111 1.65 -1.07 -2.14
N ALA A 112 0.56 -1.70 -2.54
CA ALA A 112 0.59 -2.82 -3.49
C ALA A 112 1.14 -2.38 -4.85
N LEU A 113 0.70 -1.22 -5.35
CA LEU A 113 1.16 -0.63 -6.60
C LEU A 113 2.67 -0.36 -6.60
N PHE A 114 3.20 0.19 -5.51
CA PHE A 114 4.64 0.48 -5.38
C PHE A 114 5.48 -0.79 -5.47
N GLY A 115 5.03 -1.90 -4.87
CA GLY A 115 5.70 -3.19 -4.98
C GLY A 115 5.79 -3.67 -6.43
N VAL A 116 4.69 -3.59 -7.19
CA VAL A 116 4.66 -4.01 -8.60
C VAL A 116 5.49 -3.07 -9.50
N ALA A 117 5.40 -1.76 -9.28
CA ALA A 117 6.18 -0.77 -10.04
C ALA A 117 7.69 -0.97 -9.87
N VAL A 118 8.13 -1.19 -8.63
CA VAL A 118 9.54 -1.46 -8.31
C VAL A 118 9.99 -2.79 -8.92
N LEU A 119 9.16 -3.84 -8.86
CA LEU A 119 9.48 -5.13 -9.47
C LEU A 119 9.74 -5.00 -10.98
N ASN A 120 8.89 -4.26 -11.70
CA ASN A 120 9.09 -3.99 -13.12
C ASN A 120 10.41 -3.23 -13.38
N GLY A 121 10.73 -2.26 -12.53
CA GLY A 121 12.00 -1.52 -12.58
C GLY A 121 13.22 -2.41 -12.34
N ILE A 122 13.18 -3.28 -11.32
CA ILE A 122 14.25 -4.24 -11.02
C ILE A 122 14.52 -5.13 -12.24
N VAL A 123 13.45 -5.69 -12.81
CA VAL A 123 13.57 -6.63 -13.93
C VAL A 123 14.17 -5.95 -15.16
N LEU A 124 13.82 -4.68 -15.42
CA LEU A 124 14.35 -3.94 -16.57
C LEU A 124 15.84 -3.60 -16.38
N ILE A 125 16.22 -3.04 -15.21
CA ILE A 125 17.63 -2.70 -14.93
C ILE A 125 18.50 -3.96 -14.87
N SER A 126 18.02 -5.04 -14.24
CA SER A 126 18.73 -6.33 -14.25
C SER A 126 18.98 -6.86 -15.66
N THR A 127 18.06 -6.60 -16.62
CA THR A 127 18.24 -6.97 -18.00
C THR A 127 19.34 -6.14 -18.68
N PHE A 128 19.39 -4.82 -18.41
CA PHE A 128 20.46 -3.98 -18.93
C PHE A 128 21.82 -4.42 -18.37
N ASN A 129 21.91 -4.75 -17.08
CA ASN A 129 23.13 -5.22 -16.46
C ASN A 129 23.56 -6.60 -16.97
N ARG A 130 22.61 -7.46 -17.31
CA ARG A 130 22.88 -8.75 -17.94
C ARG A 130 23.46 -8.58 -19.35
N LEU A 131 22.84 -7.76 -20.20
CA LEU A 131 23.32 -7.46 -21.54
C LEU A 131 24.73 -6.83 -21.52
N GLU A 132 25.02 -5.99 -20.51
CA GLU A 132 26.38 -5.46 -20.32
C GLU A 132 27.41 -6.56 -20.09
N LYS A 133 27.08 -7.55 -19.26
CA LYS A 133 27.93 -8.72 -19.00
C LYS A 133 28.08 -9.64 -20.21
N GLU A 134 27.08 -9.68 -21.10
CA GLU A 134 27.08 -10.42 -22.36
C GLU A 134 27.89 -9.74 -23.48
N GLY A 135 28.47 -8.55 -23.20
CA GLY A 135 29.38 -7.88 -24.11
C GLY A 135 28.76 -6.71 -24.90
N TRP A 136 27.55 -6.30 -24.59
CA TRP A 136 26.93 -5.09 -25.16
C TRP A 136 27.52 -3.83 -24.52
N ASN A 137 28.70 -3.42 -25.00
CA ASN A 137 29.44 -2.29 -24.43
C ASN A 137 28.81 -0.93 -24.73
N GLU A 138 28.10 -0.83 -25.86
CA GLU A 138 27.42 0.40 -26.25
C GLU A 138 26.09 0.54 -25.50
N ILE A 139 25.91 1.69 -24.85
CA ILE A 139 24.76 1.92 -23.96
C ILE A 139 23.42 2.00 -24.72
N ILE A 140 23.40 2.60 -25.91
CA ILE A 140 22.17 2.81 -26.68
C ILE A 140 21.60 1.49 -27.22
N PRO A 141 22.38 0.65 -27.97
CA PRO A 141 21.90 -0.65 -28.39
C PRO A 141 21.48 -1.56 -27.24
N ARG A 142 22.22 -1.54 -26.13
CA ARG A 142 21.90 -2.28 -24.91
C ARG A 142 20.52 -1.91 -24.33
N ILE A 143 20.23 -0.61 -24.25
CA ILE A 143 18.94 -0.11 -23.77
C ILE A 143 17.81 -0.52 -24.71
N ILE A 144 18.00 -0.37 -26.01
CA ILE A 144 16.98 -0.70 -27.02
C ILE A 144 16.67 -2.20 -26.97
N GLU A 145 17.68 -3.05 -26.93
CA GLU A 145 17.50 -4.50 -26.90
C GLU A 145 16.87 -4.97 -25.58
N GLY A 146 17.33 -4.41 -24.45
CA GLY A 146 16.76 -4.72 -23.15
C GLY A 146 15.30 -4.27 -23.02
N ALA A 147 14.95 -3.08 -23.53
CA ALA A 147 13.57 -2.60 -23.55
C ALA A 147 12.68 -3.48 -24.45
N LYS A 148 13.15 -3.86 -25.66
CA LYS A 148 12.43 -4.76 -26.56
C LYS A 148 12.15 -6.11 -25.92
N THR A 149 13.17 -6.71 -25.29
CA THR A 149 13.04 -8.02 -24.64
C THR A 149 12.03 -7.98 -23.49
N ARG A 150 11.90 -6.86 -22.78
CA ARG A 150 11.02 -6.71 -21.63
C ARG A 150 9.64 -6.12 -21.94
N LEU A 151 9.45 -5.55 -23.10
CA LEU A 151 8.18 -4.94 -23.51
C LEU A 151 6.99 -5.91 -23.35
N ARG A 152 7.11 -7.09 -23.96
CA ARG A 152 6.02 -8.08 -23.94
C ARG A 152 5.71 -8.61 -22.53
N PRO A 153 6.67 -9.10 -21.71
CA PRO A 153 6.42 -9.55 -20.35
C PRO A 153 5.80 -8.46 -19.46
N VAL A 154 6.30 -7.23 -19.53
CA VAL A 154 5.82 -6.12 -18.70
C VAL A 154 4.39 -5.73 -19.07
N LEU A 155 4.07 -5.64 -20.36
CA LEU A 155 2.70 -5.40 -20.82
C LEU A 155 1.75 -6.52 -20.42
N MET A 156 2.18 -7.79 -20.54
CA MET A 156 1.35 -8.93 -20.12
C MET A 156 1.04 -8.91 -18.62
N THR A 157 2.05 -8.69 -17.77
CA THR A 157 1.83 -8.63 -16.32
C THR A 157 0.92 -7.48 -15.92
N ALA A 158 1.09 -6.30 -16.51
CA ALA A 158 0.23 -5.15 -16.29
C ALA A 158 -1.22 -5.41 -16.75
N SER A 159 -1.39 -6.01 -17.92
CA SER A 159 -2.73 -6.34 -18.44
C SER A 159 -3.44 -7.37 -17.58
N VAL A 160 -2.77 -8.45 -17.19
CA VAL A 160 -3.34 -9.51 -16.34
C VAL A 160 -3.74 -8.94 -14.97
N ALA A 161 -2.84 -8.18 -14.34
CA ALA A 161 -3.14 -7.54 -13.06
C ALA A 161 -4.30 -6.54 -13.17
N SER A 162 -4.32 -5.68 -14.19
CA SER A 162 -5.41 -4.71 -14.40
C SER A 162 -6.75 -5.42 -14.63
N LEU A 163 -6.78 -6.49 -15.44
CA LEU A 163 -7.98 -7.29 -15.65
C LEU A 163 -8.44 -8.02 -14.39
N GLY A 164 -7.49 -8.48 -13.55
CA GLY A 164 -7.81 -9.09 -12.26
C GLY A 164 -8.50 -8.14 -11.28
N PHE A 165 -8.12 -6.87 -11.27
CA PHE A 165 -8.73 -5.84 -10.43
C PHE A 165 -10.00 -5.21 -11.06
N LEU A 166 -10.26 -5.43 -12.34
CA LEU A 166 -11.39 -4.84 -13.06
C LEU A 166 -12.76 -5.16 -12.44
N PRO A 167 -13.08 -6.41 -12.05
CA PRO A 167 -14.36 -6.72 -11.40
C PRO A 167 -14.56 -5.93 -10.10
N MET A 168 -13.49 -5.76 -9.30
CA MET A 168 -13.55 -4.97 -8.06
C MET A 168 -13.76 -3.48 -8.34
N ALA A 169 -13.14 -2.95 -9.40
CA ALA A 169 -13.28 -1.56 -9.80
C ALA A 169 -14.71 -1.23 -10.31
N LEU A 170 -15.41 -2.22 -10.89
CA LEU A 170 -16.76 -2.06 -11.45
C LEU A 170 -17.87 -2.51 -10.49
N SER A 171 -17.55 -3.17 -9.38
CA SER A 171 -18.52 -3.68 -8.43
C SER A 171 -19.46 -2.58 -7.90
N THR A 172 -20.74 -2.89 -7.78
CA THR A 172 -21.78 -2.00 -7.20
C THR A 172 -22.48 -2.62 -5.99
N SER A 173 -21.97 -3.78 -5.52
CA SER A 173 -22.52 -4.49 -4.36
C SER A 173 -22.21 -3.78 -3.04
N ALA A 174 -22.90 -4.15 -1.98
CA ALA A 174 -22.60 -3.70 -0.62
C ALA A 174 -21.13 -4.04 -0.27
N GLY A 175 -20.38 -3.07 0.27
CA GLY A 175 -18.95 -3.20 0.53
C GLY A 175 -18.04 -2.85 -0.66
N ALA A 176 -18.57 -2.60 -1.84
CA ALA A 176 -17.79 -2.14 -3.00
C ALA A 176 -17.10 -0.80 -2.75
N GLU A 177 -17.66 0.03 -1.88
CA GLU A 177 -17.10 1.34 -1.51
C GLU A 177 -15.67 1.24 -0.98
N VAL A 178 -15.33 0.15 -0.31
CA VAL A 178 -13.97 -0.12 0.19
C VAL A 178 -13.07 -0.66 -0.92
N GLN A 179 -13.58 -1.49 -1.82
CA GLN A 179 -12.77 -2.19 -2.82
C GLN A 179 -12.50 -1.34 -4.07
N LYS A 180 -13.47 -0.50 -4.48
CA LYS A 180 -13.36 0.35 -5.67
C LYS A 180 -12.15 1.28 -5.65
N PRO A 181 -11.88 2.07 -4.58
CA PRO A 181 -10.73 2.98 -4.56
C PRO A 181 -9.40 2.21 -4.67
N LEU A 182 -9.26 1.08 -3.98
CA LEU A 182 -8.09 0.22 -4.06
C LEU A 182 -7.85 -0.25 -5.50
N ALA A 183 -8.86 -0.86 -6.12
CA ALA A 183 -8.76 -1.37 -7.48
C ALA A 183 -8.49 -0.25 -8.50
N THR A 184 -9.11 0.92 -8.33
CA THR A 184 -8.90 2.09 -9.18
C THR A 184 -7.46 2.59 -9.15
N VAL A 185 -6.89 2.72 -7.93
CA VAL A 185 -5.48 3.12 -7.75
C VAL A 185 -4.55 2.12 -8.41
N VAL A 186 -4.77 0.82 -8.20
CA VAL A 186 -3.89 -0.21 -8.75
C VAL A 186 -3.95 -0.23 -10.27
N ILE A 187 -5.14 -0.19 -10.88
CA ILE A 187 -5.29 -0.20 -12.34
C ILE A 187 -4.65 1.06 -12.95
N GLY A 188 -5.02 2.25 -12.47
CA GLY A 188 -4.52 3.50 -13.02
C GLY A 188 -3.02 3.68 -12.80
N GLY A 189 -2.55 3.34 -11.61
CA GLY A 189 -1.13 3.37 -11.27
C GLY A 189 -0.31 2.35 -12.06
N LEU A 190 -0.86 1.17 -12.33
CA LEU A 190 -0.16 0.13 -13.10
C LEU A 190 -0.02 0.52 -14.57
N ILE A 191 -1.04 1.13 -15.17
CA ILE A 191 -0.99 1.64 -16.54
C ILE A 191 0.10 2.71 -16.66
N SER A 192 0.09 3.70 -15.76
CA SER A 192 1.09 4.78 -15.77
C SER A 192 2.49 4.25 -15.45
N ALA A 193 2.64 3.41 -14.43
CA ALA A 193 3.92 2.81 -14.07
C ALA A 193 4.50 2.01 -15.23
N THR A 194 3.69 1.25 -15.95
CA THR A 194 4.13 0.46 -17.10
C THR A 194 4.63 1.34 -18.22
N ALA A 195 3.85 2.37 -18.59
CA ALA A 195 4.25 3.31 -19.63
C ALA A 195 5.55 4.04 -19.24
N LEU A 196 5.62 4.57 -18.01
CA LEU A 196 6.77 5.32 -17.54
C LEU A 196 8.01 4.43 -17.37
N THR A 197 7.85 3.20 -16.86
CA THR A 197 8.96 2.24 -16.74
C THR A 197 9.54 1.88 -18.11
N LEU A 198 8.71 1.75 -19.15
CA LEU A 198 9.19 1.41 -20.48
C LEU A 198 9.84 2.59 -21.22
N PHE A 199 9.44 3.83 -20.95
CA PHE A 199 9.96 5.01 -21.64
C PHE A 199 10.92 5.83 -20.78
N VAL A 200 10.53 6.17 -19.56
CA VAL A 200 11.28 7.08 -18.71
C VAL A 200 12.49 6.40 -18.06
N LEU A 201 12.33 5.15 -17.60
CA LEU A 201 13.40 4.44 -16.91
C LEU A 201 14.61 4.15 -17.83
N PRO A 202 14.44 3.72 -19.11
CA PRO A 202 15.54 3.64 -20.05
C PRO A 202 16.23 4.97 -20.32
N LEU A 203 15.47 6.06 -20.40
CA LEU A 203 16.02 7.41 -20.60
C LEU A 203 16.83 7.87 -19.38
N LEU A 204 16.31 7.67 -18.18
CA LEU A 204 17.02 7.94 -16.92
C LEU A 204 18.28 7.08 -16.81
N TYR A 205 18.21 5.81 -17.18
CA TYR A 205 19.38 4.93 -17.19
C TYR A 205 20.48 5.46 -18.13
N LEU A 206 20.11 5.94 -19.31
CA LEU A 206 21.04 6.56 -20.24
C LEU A 206 21.71 7.80 -19.64
N VAL A 207 20.96 8.66 -18.98
CA VAL A 207 21.48 9.88 -18.35
C VAL A 207 22.42 9.57 -17.18
N PHE A 208 22.00 8.65 -16.30
CA PHE A 208 22.76 8.32 -15.08
C PHE A 208 23.99 7.44 -15.35
N MET A 209 23.93 6.54 -16.35
CA MET A 209 25.01 5.59 -16.64
C MET A 209 26.00 6.07 -17.71
N ARG A 210 25.67 7.10 -18.50
CA ARG A 210 26.56 7.66 -19.53
C ARG A 210 27.92 8.13 -18.94
N SER A 211 27.97 8.35 -17.63
CA SER A 211 29.17 8.86 -16.92
C SER A 211 29.97 7.80 -16.16
N HIS A 212 29.73 6.49 -16.38
CA HIS A 212 30.38 5.47 -15.53
C HIS A 212 31.18 4.43 -16.29
N LYS A 213 32.46 4.30 -15.89
CA LYS A 213 33.27 3.10 -16.15
C LYS A 213 32.75 1.97 -15.25
N PRO A 214 32.73 0.70 -15.72
CA PRO A 214 32.16 -0.41 -14.95
C PRO A 214 32.89 -0.58 -13.61
N PRO A 215 32.20 -0.82 -12.51
CA PRO A 215 32.81 -1.10 -11.24
C PRO A 215 33.54 -2.44 -11.31
N LYS A 216 34.82 -2.43 -10.88
CA LYS A 216 35.63 -3.63 -10.71
C LYS A 216 34.92 -4.60 -9.75
N ASN A 217 34.72 -5.80 -10.23
CA ASN A 217 34.10 -6.97 -9.64
C ASN A 217 34.47 -7.19 -8.13
N ASN A 218 33.61 -6.78 -7.23
CA ASN A 218 33.67 -7.21 -5.83
C ASN A 218 32.60 -8.28 -5.62
N LYS A 219 33.02 -9.54 -5.66
CA LYS A 219 32.22 -10.69 -5.24
C LYS A 219 31.97 -10.61 -3.74
N MET A 220 31.02 -9.83 -3.31
CA MET A 220 30.50 -9.88 -1.95
C MET A 220 29.39 -10.94 -1.91
N LYS A 221 29.59 -11.95 -1.06
CA LYS A 221 28.79 -13.16 -0.97
C LYS A 221 27.32 -12.84 -0.72
N ALA A 222 26.44 -13.40 -1.54
CA ALA A 222 24.98 -13.25 -1.51
C ALA A 222 24.30 -13.87 -0.25
N ILE A 223 25.06 -14.14 0.80
CA ILE A 223 24.53 -14.78 2.02
C ILE A 223 23.95 -13.77 3.01
N THR A 224 24.44 -12.52 2.99
CA THR A 224 24.04 -11.48 3.95
C THR A 224 22.58 -11.04 3.85
N PRO A 225 21.96 -10.85 2.65
CA PRO A 225 20.55 -10.44 2.57
C PRO A 225 19.58 -11.55 3.00
N VAL A 226 19.91 -12.81 2.76
CA VAL A 226 19.11 -13.96 3.20
C VAL A 226 19.13 -14.08 4.72
N LEU A 227 20.28 -13.85 5.33
CA LEU A 227 20.45 -13.90 6.80
C LEU A 227 19.71 -12.74 7.48
N LEU A 228 19.71 -11.54 6.90
CA LEU A 228 18.92 -10.39 7.37
C LEU A 228 17.42 -10.62 7.23
N LEU A 229 16.95 -11.26 6.15
CA LEU A 229 15.55 -11.62 5.97
C LEU A 229 15.10 -12.65 7.04
N PHE A 230 15.96 -13.64 7.37
CA PHE A 230 15.68 -14.61 8.42
C PHE A 230 15.66 -13.99 9.82
N VAL A 231 16.52 -13.03 10.10
CA VAL A 231 16.51 -12.27 11.36
C VAL A 231 15.22 -11.46 11.49
N PHE A 232 14.76 -10.82 10.39
CA PHE A 232 13.51 -10.05 10.40
C PHE A 232 12.27 -10.93 10.56
N LEU A 233 12.25 -12.12 9.94
CA LEU A 233 11.19 -13.12 10.13
C LEU A 233 11.22 -13.75 11.54
N GLY A 234 12.39 -13.82 12.19
CA GLY A 234 12.53 -14.31 13.56
C GLY A 234 11.96 -13.36 14.63
N PHE A 235 11.92 -12.06 14.35
CA PHE A 235 11.33 -11.07 15.28
C PHE A 235 9.81 -11.00 15.25
N SER A 236 9.13 -11.63 14.26
CA SER A 236 7.66 -11.61 14.15
C SER A 236 6.95 -12.70 14.98
N GLN A 237 7.68 -13.46 15.80
CA GLN A 237 7.14 -14.63 16.53
C GLN A 237 6.60 -14.33 17.92
N ASN A 238 6.14 -13.12 18.22
CA ASN A 238 5.43 -12.86 19.48
C ASN A 238 3.98 -12.39 19.29
N SER A 239 3.26 -12.87 18.27
CA SER A 239 1.81 -12.88 18.36
C SER A 239 1.44 -14.07 19.25
N LYS A 240 1.14 -13.81 20.51
CA LYS A 240 0.42 -14.76 21.36
C LYS A 240 -0.88 -15.05 20.60
N ALA A 241 -0.98 -16.25 20.04
CA ALA A 241 -2.24 -16.76 19.53
C ALA A 241 -3.26 -16.60 20.67
N GLN A 242 -4.33 -15.89 20.39
CA GLN A 242 -5.47 -15.85 21.30
C GLN A 242 -5.85 -17.30 21.56
N ASN A 243 -5.87 -17.70 22.83
CA ASN A 243 -6.35 -19.01 23.19
C ASN A 243 -7.73 -19.21 22.54
N PRO A 244 -7.98 -20.29 21.80
CA PRO A 244 -9.30 -20.53 21.25
C PRO A 244 -10.27 -20.59 22.43
N ILE A 245 -11.12 -19.58 22.54
CA ILE A 245 -12.18 -19.57 23.54
C ILE A 245 -13.16 -20.64 23.10
N ASN A 246 -13.21 -21.76 23.85
CA ASN A 246 -14.24 -22.77 23.66
C ASN A 246 -15.61 -22.12 23.95
N VAL A 247 -16.65 -22.58 23.26
CA VAL A 247 -18.02 -22.04 23.37
C VAL A 247 -18.48 -22.01 24.84
N ASP A 248 -18.13 -23.02 25.62
CA ASP A 248 -18.47 -23.11 27.06
C ASP A 248 -17.80 -21.97 27.86
N ARG A 249 -16.56 -21.64 27.57
CA ARG A 249 -15.84 -20.53 28.23
C ARG A 249 -16.31 -19.16 27.78
N ALA A 250 -16.80 -19.04 26.52
CA ALA A 250 -17.42 -17.81 26.04
C ALA A 250 -18.76 -17.55 26.71
N ILE A 251 -19.54 -18.63 26.98
CA ILE A 251 -20.80 -18.55 27.71
C ILE A 251 -20.54 -18.19 29.20
N GLU A 252 -19.55 -18.78 29.84
CA GLU A 252 -19.15 -18.47 31.21
C GLU A 252 -18.75 -17.01 31.39
N ILE A 253 -17.94 -16.47 30.48
CA ILE A 253 -17.54 -15.06 30.47
C ILE A 253 -18.73 -14.13 30.19
N ALA A 254 -19.68 -14.55 29.31
CA ALA A 254 -20.88 -13.79 29.01
C ALA A 254 -21.82 -13.74 30.22
N LEU A 255 -21.94 -14.84 30.97
CA LEU A 255 -22.73 -14.92 32.19
C LEU A 255 -22.12 -14.07 33.30
N GLU A 256 -20.80 -14.09 33.46
CA GLU A 256 -20.07 -13.35 34.50
C GLU A 256 -20.13 -11.81 34.29
N ASN A 257 -20.15 -11.37 33.00
CA ASN A 257 -20.14 -9.93 32.67
C ASN A 257 -21.50 -9.30 32.34
N ASN A 258 -22.58 -10.06 32.34
CA ASN A 258 -23.90 -9.58 31.98
C ASN A 258 -24.85 -9.48 33.19
N SER A 259 -24.83 -8.33 33.84
CA SER A 259 -25.70 -8.02 35.01
C SER A 259 -27.21 -8.15 34.74
N LYS A 260 -27.66 -8.27 33.49
CA LYS A 260 -29.08 -8.49 33.18
C LYS A 260 -29.51 -9.96 33.28
N ILE A 261 -28.57 -10.90 33.28
CA ILE A 261 -28.89 -12.32 33.45
C ILE A 261 -29.08 -12.68 34.91
N ASP A 262 -28.35 -12.03 35.83
CA ASP A 262 -28.53 -12.22 37.27
C ASP A 262 -29.92 -11.78 37.78
N VAL A 263 -30.50 -10.75 37.16
CA VAL A 263 -31.85 -10.28 37.48
C VAL A 263 -32.94 -11.24 37.07
N SER A 264 -32.72 -12.03 36.00
CA SER A 264 -33.72 -13.01 35.52
C SER A 264 -33.77 -14.30 36.38
N TYR A 265 -32.67 -14.65 37.05
CA TYR A 265 -32.64 -15.80 37.96
C TYR A 265 -33.18 -15.45 39.38
N SER A 266 -33.13 -14.18 39.78
CA SER A 266 -33.67 -13.75 41.10
C SER A 266 -35.18 -13.52 41.11
N VAL A 267 -35.86 -13.64 39.96
CA VAL A 267 -37.33 -13.48 39.83
C VAL A 267 -38.07 -14.82 39.75
N GLN A 268 -37.36 -15.95 39.77
CA GLN A 268 -37.95 -17.32 39.75
C GLN A 268 -37.87 -18.05 41.09
N ASP A 269 -37.31 -17.45 42.13
CA ASP A 269 -37.44 -17.88 43.52
C ASP A 269 -38.42 -16.94 44.28
#